data_d3734b27a81856811e9f17350dc268ab
#
_entry.id   d3734b27a81856811e9f17350dc268ab
#
_cell.length_a   1.000
_cell.length_b   1.000
_cell.length_c   1.000
_cell.angle_alpha   90.00
_cell.angle_beta   90.00
_cell.angle_gamma   90.00
#
_symmetry.space_group_name_H-M   'P 1'
#
loop_
_entity.id
_entity.type
_entity.pdbx_description
1 polymer ?
#
loop_
_entity_poly.entity_id
_entity_poly.type
_entity_poly.pdbx_seq_one_letter_code
_entity_poly.pdbx_strand_id
1 'polypeptide(L)'
;GLLIGRKGEGADKIKAQITGIMKKIKAEIPKEIKLTVEEIQYPESSAMILAQMAAENLEKRMPFRRTMKQIMEKAMASNGVKGIKVAMSGRLDGSEMGRKEWLRKGRIPLQTLRADIDFAREKAHLPYGDIGIKVWTYKGDKFDK
;
A
#
# COMPACT_ATOMS: atom_id res chain seq x y z
N GLY A 1 -11.42 3.93 -15.56
CA GLY A 1 -12.07 3.14 -16.61
C GLY A 1 -12.15 1.66 -16.31
N LEU A 2 -11.07 0.99 -15.89
CA LEU A 2 -11.00 -0.47 -15.68
C LEU A 2 -11.91 -1.01 -14.57
N LEU A 3 -12.05 -0.29 -13.45
CA LEU A 3 -12.90 -0.71 -12.31
C LEU A 3 -14.39 -0.59 -12.61
N ILE A 4 -14.78 0.40 -13.38
CA ILE A 4 -16.19 0.62 -13.73
C ILE A 4 -16.64 -0.34 -14.84
N GLY A 5 -15.71 -0.73 -15.74
CA GLY A 5 -15.99 -1.60 -16.89
C GLY A 5 -16.88 -0.94 -17.94
N ARG A 6 -17.16 -1.67 -19.03
CA ARG A 6 -18.14 -1.22 -20.03
C ARG A 6 -19.54 -1.22 -19.38
N LYS A 7 -20.28 -0.12 -19.47
CA LYS A 7 -21.67 0.05 -18.98
C LYS A 7 -21.86 -0.20 -17.47
N GLY A 8 -20.80 -0.13 -16.64
CA GLY A 8 -20.94 -0.30 -15.19
C GLY A 8 -20.89 -1.75 -14.66
N GLU A 9 -20.68 -2.74 -15.52
CA GLU A 9 -20.63 -4.16 -15.11
C GLU A 9 -19.62 -4.46 -13.99
N GLY A 10 -18.50 -3.72 -13.93
CA GLY A 10 -17.50 -3.86 -12.86
C GLY A 10 -18.05 -3.44 -11.51
N ALA A 11 -18.80 -2.33 -11.45
CA ALA A 11 -19.43 -1.86 -10.22
C ALA A 11 -20.49 -2.82 -9.72
N ASP A 12 -21.28 -3.40 -10.62
CA ASP A 12 -22.33 -4.38 -10.25
C ASP A 12 -21.74 -5.69 -9.73
N LYS A 13 -20.61 -6.15 -10.31
CA LYS A 13 -19.89 -7.32 -9.80
C LYS A 13 -19.35 -7.07 -8.38
N ILE A 14 -18.80 -5.89 -8.10
CA ILE A 14 -18.31 -5.52 -6.77
C ILE A 14 -19.47 -5.46 -5.77
N LYS A 15 -20.62 -4.86 -6.15
CA LYS A 15 -21.83 -4.85 -5.30
C LYS A 15 -22.31 -6.26 -4.98
N ALA A 16 -22.34 -7.14 -5.97
CA ALA A 16 -22.75 -8.54 -5.78
C ALA A 16 -21.79 -9.29 -4.85
N GLN A 17 -20.47 -9.08 -4.98
CA GLN A 17 -19.47 -9.65 -4.08
C GLN A 17 -19.64 -9.16 -2.64
N ILE A 18 -19.80 -7.83 -2.44
CA ILE A 18 -20.05 -7.25 -1.11
C ILE A 18 -21.31 -7.85 -0.49
N THR A 19 -22.40 -7.92 -1.23
CA THR A 19 -23.66 -8.53 -0.76
C THR A 19 -23.47 -10.00 -0.40
N GLY A 20 -22.70 -10.75 -1.18
CA GLY A 20 -22.36 -12.15 -0.91
C GLY A 20 -21.55 -12.33 0.38
N ILE A 21 -20.59 -11.44 0.63
CA ILE A 21 -19.79 -11.45 1.87
C ILE A 21 -20.67 -11.09 3.08
N MET A 22 -21.51 -10.06 2.97
CA MET A 22 -22.42 -9.65 4.05
C MET A 22 -23.41 -10.76 4.42
N LYS A 23 -23.94 -11.50 3.43
CA LYS A 23 -24.78 -12.68 3.68
C LYS A 23 -24.04 -13.76 4.45
N LYS A 24 -22.77 -14.03 4.13
CA LYS A 24 -21.95 -15.03 4.84
C LYS A 24 -21.69 -14.65 6.29
N ILE A 25 -21.51 -13.35 6.58
CA ILE A 25 -21.25 -12.82 7.93
C ILE A 25 -22.56 -12.67 8.74
N LYS A 26 -23.74 -12.91 8.14
CA LYS A 26 -25.05 -12.65 8.75
C LYS A 26 -25.24 -11.20 9.21
N ALA A 27 -24.57 -10.25 8.53
CA ALA A 27 -24.75 -8.83 8.80
C ALA A 27 -26.07 -8.33 8.19
N GLU A 28 -26.67 -7.31 8.81
CA GLU A 28 -27.83 -6.64 8.23
C GLU A 28 -27.46 -6.07 6.86
N ILE A 29 -28.22 -6.46 5.83
CA ILE A 29 -27.97 -5.99 4.47
C ILE A 29 -28.72 -4.68 4.27
N PRO A 30 -28.04 -3.56 4.02
CA PRO A 30 -28.72 -2.30 3.72
C PRO A 30 -29.54 -2.45 2.43
N LYS A 31 -30.70 -1.79 2.38
CA LYS A 31 -31.60 -1.84 1.20
C LYS A 31 -30.94 -1.38 -0.07
N GLU A 32 -29.95 -0.49 0.03
CA GLU A 32 -29.21 0.05 -1.11
C GLU A 32 -27.73 0.24 -0.77
N ILE A 33 -26.84 -0.32 -1.61
CA ILE A 33 -25.39 -0.13 -1.50
C ILE A 33 -24.99 0.91 -2.55
N LYS A 34 -24.60 2.12 -2.10
CA LYS A 34 -23.99 3.15 -2.96
C LYS A 34 -22.51 2.89 -3.06
N LEU A 35 -22.01 2.80 -4.28
CA LEU A 35 -20.59 2.64 -4.59
C LEU A 35 -20.11 3.92 -5.26
N THR A 36 -19.20 4.64 -4.61
CA THR A 36 -18.53 5.81 -5.16
C THR A 36 -17.10 5.45 -5.48
N VAL A 37 -16.66 5.74 -6.70
CA VAL A 37 -15.29 5.51 -7.15
C VAL A 37 -14.61 6.85 -7.30
N GLU A 38 -13.60 7.09 -6.47
CA GLU A 38 -12.79 8.32 -6.50
C GLU A 38 -11.41 8.01 -7.06
N GLU A 39 -10.92 8.89 -7.92
CA GLU A 39 -9.58 8.78 -8.49
C GLU A 39 -8.55 9.41 -7.56
N ILE A 40 -7.51 8.67 -7.22
CA ILE A 40 -6.39 9.18 -6.42
C ILE A 40 -5.44 9.95 -7.35
N GLN A 41 -5.37 11.28 -7.20
CA GLN A 41 -4.54 12.14 -8.04
C GLN A 41 -3.03 11.80 -7.96
N TYR A 42 -2.54 11.47 -6.77
CA TYR A 42 -1.12 11.14 -6.52
C TYR A 42 -0.98 9.77 -5.86
N PRO A 43 -1.13 8.67 -6.61
CA PRO A 43 -1.07 7.32 -6.05
C PRO A 43 0.29 7.01 -5.42
N GLU A 44 1.36 7.58 -5.95
CA GLU A 44 2.73 7.39 -5.45
C GLU A 44 3.01 8.13 -4.12
N SER A 45 2.10 8.97 -3.66
CA SER A 45 2.18 9.59 -2.32
C SER A 45 1.54 8.75 -1.23
N SER A 46 0.70 7.77 -1.61
CA SER A 46 0.02 6.88 -0.67
C SER A 46 0.91 5.74 -0.24
N ALA A 47 1.14 5.60 1.08
CA ALA A 47 1.93 4.52 1.64
C ALA A 47 1.34 3.13 1.32
N MET A 48 0.00 3.00 1.27
CA MET A 48 -0.67 1.74 0.98
C MET A 48 -0.40 1.26 -0.45
N ILE A 49 -0.53 2.15 -1.44
CA ILE A 49 -0.26 1.81 -2.84
C ILE A 49 1.20 1.40 -3.03
N LEU A 50 2.13 2.13 -2.40
CA LEU A 50 3.55 1.79 -2.44
C LEU A 50 3.84 0.44 -1.78
N ALA A 51 3.16 0.11 -0.68
CA ALA A 51 3.31 -1.17 -0.02
C ALA A 51 2.79 -2.33 -0.89
N GLN A 52 1.63 -2.16 -1.54
CA GLN A 52 1.09 -3.15 -2.49
C GLN A 52 2.00 -3.35 -3.70
N MET A 53 2.50 -2.26 -4.29
CA MET A 53 3.48 -2.36 -5.38
C MET A 53 4.77 -3.10 -4.95
N ALA A 54 5.19 -2.90 -3.69
CA ALA A 54 6.32 -3.65 -3.14
C ALA A 54 6.01 -5.14 -3.05
N ALA A 55 4.83 -5.51 -2.54
CA ALA A 55 4.40 -6.89 -2.42
C ALA A 55 4.34 -7.58 -3.79
N GLU A 56 3.69 -6.96 -4.77
CA GLU A 56 3.61 -7.48 -6.14
C GLU A 56 4.99 -7.70 -6.77
N ASN A 57 5.93 -6.75 -6.59
CA ASN A 57 7.27 -6.88 -7.13
C ASN A 57 8.03 -8.06 -6.51
N LEU A 58 7.87 -8.28 -5.20
CA LEU A 58 8.48 -9.43 -4.51
C LEU A 58 7.85 -10.74 -4.97
N GLU A 59 6.53 -10.81 -5.15
CA GLU A 59 5.81 -11.97 -5.68
C GLU A 59 6.23 -12.30 -7.11
N LYS A 60 6.57 -11.29 -7.90
CA LYS A 60 7.20 -11.41 -9.22
C LYS A 60 8.69 -11.80 -9.14
N ARG A 61 9.20 -12.16 -7.96
CA ARG A 61 10.58 -12.59 -7.70
C ARG A 61 11.63 -11.52 -8.00
N MET A 62 11.30 -10.25 -7.89
CA MET A 62 12.29 -9.18 -7.99
C MET A 62 13.17 -9.13 -6.73
N PRO A 63 14.48 -8.87 -6.84
CA PRO A 63 15.36 -8.71 -5.69
C PRO A 63 14.87 -7.61 -4.76
N PHE A 64 14.78 -7.89 -3.46
CA PHE A 64 14.18 -6.98 -2.49
C PHE A 64 14.89 -5.61 -2.42
N ARG A 65 16.23 -5.57 -2.57
CA ARG A 65 17.00 -4.30 -2.58
C ARG A 65 16.65 -3.41 -3.77
N ARG A 66 16.45 -4.02 -4.95
CA ARG A 66 16.02 -3.31 -6.15
C ARG A 66 14.61 -2.77 -5.98
N THR A 67 13.70 -3.59 -5.45
CA THR A 67 12.32 -3.20 -5.15
C THR A 67 12.26 -2.02 -4.18
N MET A 68 13.02 -2.07 -3.07
CA MET A 68 13.07 -0.95 -2.12
C MET A 68 13.55 0.35 -2.76
N LYS A 69 14.64 0.31 -3.55
CA LYS A 69 15.17 1.49 -4.25
C LYS A 69 14.17 2.05 -5.24
N GLN A 70 13.56 1.20 -6.07
CA GLN A 70 12.58 1.61 -7.07
C GLN A 70 11.36 2.30 -6.44
N ILE A 71 10.84 1.77 -5.32
CA ILE A 71 9.72 2.36 -4.60
C ILE A 71 10.08 3.71 -4.01
N MET A 72 11.29 3.81 -3.42
CA MET A 72 11.76 5.10 -2.90
C MET A 72 11.93 6.15 -4.00
N GLU A 73 12.43 5.77 -5.16
CA GLU A 73 12.57 6.67 -6.30
C GLU A 73 11.22 7.16 -6.80
N LYS A 74 10.25 6.25 -6.97
CA LYS A 74 8.88 6.60 -7.38
C LYS A 74 8.21 7.55 -6.39
N ALA A 75 8.29 7.25 -5.09
CA ALA A 75 7.69 8.10 -4.07
C ALA A 75 8.34 9.48 -4.01
N MET A 76 9.66 9.57 -4.15
CA MET A 76 10.38 10.85 -4.15
C MET A 76 10.21 11.66 -5.44
N ALA A 77 9.83 11.02 -6.54
CA ALA A 77 9.46 11.70 -7.79
C ALA A 77 8.07 12.32 -7.72
N SER A 78 7.20 11.83 -6.82
CA SER A 78 5.86 12.36 -6.63
C SER A 78 5.89 13.70 -5.89
N ASN A 79 5.13 14.67 -6.39
CA ASN A 79 4.94 15.94 -5.72
C ASN A 79 4.16 15.75 -4.41
N GLY A 80 4.77 16.19 -3.30
CA GLY A 80 4.14 16.13 -1.96
C GLY A 80 4.78 15.15 -0.98
N VAL A 81 5.72 14.30 -1.41
CA VAL A 81 6.48 13.42 -0.52
C VAL A 81 7.83 14.04 -0.20
N LYS A 82 8.08 14.38 1.08
CA LYS A 82 9.34 14.95 1.57
C LYS A 82 10.32 13.89 2.08
N GLY A 83 9.83 12.69 2.31
CA GLY A 83 10.66 11.57 2.73
C GLY A 83 9.90 10.25 2.77
N ILE A 84 10.65 9.17 2.60
CA ILE A 84 10.14 7.81 2.63
C ILE A 84 11.08 6.88 3.40
N LYS A 85 10.50 5.96 4.15
CA LYS A 85 11.19 4.83 4.77
C LYS A 85 10.46 3.55 4.39
N VAL A 86 11.20 2.59 3.87
CA VAL A 86 10.71 1.24 3.56
C VAL A 86 11.46 0.25 4.42
N ALA A 87 10.76 -0.66 5.07
CA ALA A 87 11.34 -1.75 5.84
C ALA A 87 10.71 -3.07 5.39
N MET A 88 11.56 -4.06 5.16
CA MET A 88 11.16 -5.42 4.81
C MET A 88 11.71 -6.40 5.83
N SER A 89 10.92 -7.39 6.22
CA SER A 89 11.29 -8.40 7.21
C SER A 89 10.80 -9.78 6.80
N GLY A 90 11.65 -10.78 6.94
CA GLY A 90 11.37 -12.16 6.56
C GLY A 90 12.59 -12.83 5.95
N ARG A 91 12.36 -13.89 5.18
CA ARG A 91 13.41 -14.61 4.44
C ARG A 91 13.74 -13.88 3.14
N LEU A 92 14.49 -12.77 3.26
CA LEU A 92 14.84 -11.92 2.13
C LEU A 92 15.74 -12.69 1.14
N ASP A 93 15.36 -12.67 -0.15
CA ASP A 93 15.97 -13.43 -1.25
C ASP A 93 16.06 -14.95 -0.98
N GLY A 94 15.12 -15.50 -0.20
CA GLY A 94 15.05 -16.92 0.09
C GLY A 94 16.08 -17.43 1.11
N SER A 95 16.77 -16.53 1.84
CA SER A 95 17.72 -16.92 2.89
C SER A 95 17.04 -17.76 3.97
N GLU A 96 17.74 -18.77 4.54
CA GLU A 96 17.19 -19.61 5.62
C GLU A 96 16.89 -18.79 6.87
N MET A 97 17.77 -17.84 7.22
CA MET A 97 17.59 -16.96 8.35
C MET A 97 16.77 -15.74 7.96
N GLY A 98 15.68 -15.50 8.68
CA GLY A 98 14.90 -14.28 8.56
C GLY A 98 15.70 -13.08 9.08
N ARG A 99 15.67 -11.99 8.34
CA ARG A 99 16.27 -10.71 8.76
C ARG A 99 15.39 -9.53 8.41
N LYS A 100 15.73 -8.39 8.96
CA LYS A 100 15.05 -7.12 8.70
C LYS A 100 16.04 -6.17 8.04
N GLU A 101 15.67 -5.65 6.89
CA GLU A 101 16.40 -4.59 6.21
C GLU A 101 15.48 -3.38 6.01
N TRP A 102 16.04 -2.18 6.06
CA TRP A 102 15.30 -0.96 5.82
C TRP A 102 16.17 0.05 5.10
N LEU A 103 15.52 0.88 4.28
CA LEU A 103 16.11 2.01 3.61
C LEU A 103 15.27 3.25 3.85
N ARG A 104 15.91 4.41 3.87
CA ARG A 104 15.23 5.71 3.96
C ARG A 104 15.82 6.70 2.97
N LYS A 105 14.98 7.61 2.50
CA LYS A 105 15.38 8.75 1.67
C LYS A 105 14.57 9.96 2.08
N GLY A 106 15.22 11.12 2.21
CA GLY A 106 14.58 12.32 2.71
C GLY A 106 14.41 12.35 4.23
N ARG A 107 13.62 13.33 4.70
CA ARG A 107 13.35 13.55 6.12
C ARG A 107 12.11 12.75 6.55
N ILE A 108 12.18 12.06 7.69
CA ILE A 108 11.03 11.33 8.28
C ILE A 108 11.07 11.53 9.78
N PRO A 109 10.42 12.57 10.28
CA PRO A 109 10.40 12.90 11.70
C PRO A 109 9.31 12.08 12.42
N LEU A 110 9.61 10.82 12.79
CA LEU A 110 8.64 9.92 13.45
C LEU A 110 8.23 10.39 14.86
N GLN A 111 8.99 11.29 15.47
CA GLN A 111 8.76 11.80 16.83
C GLN A 111 7.93 13.09 16.85
N THR A 112 7.75 13.74 15.71
CA THR A 112 7.07 15.04 15.63
C THR A 112 5.57 14.82 15.45
N LEU A 113 4.75 15.25 16.43
CA LEU A 113 3.29 15.06 16.43
C LEU A 113 2.60 15.74 15.24
N ARG A 114 3.08 16.92 14.83
CA ARG A 114 2.54 17.67 13.69
C ARG A 114 2.94 17.12 12.32
N ALA A 115 3.82 16.11 12.26
CA ALA A 115 4.26 15.54 11.01
C ALA A 115 3.15 14.68 10.37
N ASP A 116 2.79 14.99 9.13
CA ASP A 116 1.85 14.18 8.34
C ASP A 116 2.59 12.96 7.78
N ILE A 117 2.47 11.85 8.49
CA ILE A 117 3.11 10.58 8.11
C ILE A 117 2.02 9.58 7.80
N ASP A 118 1.98 9.17 6.53
CA ASP A 118 1.16 8.06 6.09
C ASP A 118 1.92 6.75 6.28
N PHE A 119 1.26 5.75 6.84
CA PHE A 119 1.85 4.45 7.16
C PHE A 119 1.01 3.32 6.62
N ALA A 120 1.66 2.37 5.97
CA ALA A 120 1.04 1.13 5.56
C ALA A 120 1.93 -0.08 5.84
N ARG A 121 1.28 -1.20 6.05
CA ARG A 121 1.94 -2.51 6.10
C ARG A 121 1.23 -3.47 5.18
N GLU A 122 2.02 -4.28 4.50
CA GLU A 122 1.55 -5.30 3.57
C GLU A 122 2.39 -6.57 3.72
N LYS A 123 1.89 -7.68 3.20
CA LYS A 123 2.59 -8.96 3.15
C LYS A 123 2.74 -9.40 1.72
N ALA A 124 3.92 -9.86 1.35
CA ALA A 124 4.15 -10.56 0.10
C ALA A 124 4.21 -12.07 0.38
N HIS A 125 3.40 -12.83 -0.33
CA HIS A 125 3.33 -14.28 -0.19
C HIS A 125 4.30 -14.96 -1.13
N LEU A 126 5.32 -15.59 -0.58
CA LEU A 126 6.37 -16.28 -1.32
C LEU A 126 6.40 -17.76 -0.98
N PRO A 127 6.93 -18.62 -1.88
CA PRO A 127 7.00 -20.06 -1.62
C PRO A 127 7.76 -20.45 -0.34
N TYR A 128 8.69 -19.59 0.11
CA TYR A 128 9.49 -19.83 1.33
C TYR A 128 8.93 -19.15 2.58
N GLY A 129 7.74 -18.55 2.50
CA GLY A 129 7.08 -17.84 3.59
C GLY A 129 6.80 -16.38 3.28
N ASP A 130 6.15 -15.70 4.20
CA ASP A 130 5.72 -14.32 4.03
C ASP A 130 6.84 -13.32 4.31
N ILE A 131 6.94 -12.29 3.47
CA ILE A 131 7.76 -11.10 3.74
C ILE A 131 6.83 -9.97 4.18
N GLY A 132 7.03 -9.47 5.40
CA GLY A 132 6.35 -8.29 5.90
C GLY A 132 6.99 -7.02 5.38
N ILE A 133 6.19 -6.13 4.81
CA ILE A 133 6.58 -4.85 4.26
C ILE A 133 5.95 -3.74 5.10
N LYS A 134 6.73 -2.72 5.43
CA LYS A 134 6.25 -1.51 6.11
C LYS A 134 6.76 -0.29 5.36
N VAL A 135 5.87 0.62 5.03
CA VAL A 135 6.18 1.86 4.32
C VAL A 135 5.70 3.05 5.14
N TRP A 136 6.53 4.05 5.28
CA TRP A 136 6.21 5.35 5.87
C TRP A 136 6.50 6.42 4.83
N THR A 137 5.53 7.27 4.52
CA THR A 137 5.71 8.44 3.66
C THR A 137 5.43 9.70 4.46
N TYR A 138 6.38 10.64 4.44
CA TYR A 138 6.24 11.93 5.08
C TYR A 138 5.82 12.98 4.04
N LYS A 139 4.66 13.58 4.22
CA LYS A 139 4.07 14.57 3.32
C LYS A 139 4.36 16.02 3.72
N GLY A 140 4.73 16.22 4.97
CA GLY A 140 5.03 17.55 5.50
C GLY A 140 4.47 17.73 6.91
N ASP A 141 4.58 18.94 7.44
CA ASP A 141 3.98 19.27 8.73
C ASP A 141 2.59 19.88 8.49
N LYS A 142 1.60 19.44 9.27
CA LYS A 142 0.28 20.04 9.34
C LYS A 142 0.27 21.04 10.49
N PHE A 143 -0.13 22.26 10.18
CA PHE A 143 -0.41 23.29 11.18
C PHE A 143 -1.90 23.53 11.14
N ASP A 144 -2.58 23.29 12.25
CA ASP A 144 -3.97 23.71 12.40
C ASP A 144 -4.04 25.25 12.29
N LYS A 145 -4.90 25.73 11.42
CA LYS A 145 -5.20 27.14 11.26
C LYS A 145 -6.35 27.51 12.18
#